data_d1baa8ed44739989fb0601c3381e8398
#
_entry.id   d1baa8ed44739989fb0601c3381e8398
#
_cell.length_a   1.000
_cell.length_b   1.000
_cell.length_c   1.000
_cell.angle_alpha   90.00
_cell.angle_beta   90.00
_cell.angle_gamma   90.00
#
_symmetry.space_group_name_H-M   'P 1'
#
loop_
_entity.id
_entity.type
_entity.pdbx_description
1 polymer ?
#
loop_
_entity_poly.entity_id
_entity_poly.type
_entity_poly.pdbx_seq_one_letter_code
_entity_poly.pdbx_strand_id
1 'polypeptide(L)'
;VEVMDCEGKTAMPGFINMHTHAAMSLMRGTEEDVVFSDWIQKIWEMEKSIDEEFVYWGTKVACLEMIKTGTTTFNDQYWYSPAARRAAAEMGIRPVVSYVALDHNDHEACELQKEKIAQAYENSLSMKDGGMFATAFHAIYSTSEELMLWVSDFAKKHNLKLHIHLSETEKEVNDCKELHGGPTPVE
;
A
#
# COMPACT_ATOMS: atom_id res chain seq x y z
N VAL A 1 -22.71 28.69 16.68
CA VAL A 1 -21.50 27.95 17.15
C VAL A 1 -22.00 26.74 17.93
N GLU A 2 -21.66 25.58 17.50
CA GLU A 2 -21.95 24.35 18.22
C GLU A 2 -20.85 24.15 19.28
N VAL A 3 -21.24 23.88 20.52
CA VAL A 3 -20.31 23.65 21.63
C VAL A 3 -20.46 22.20 22.06
N MET A 4 -19.34 21.46 22.05
CA MET A 4 -19.27 20.10 22.53
C MET A 4 -18.61 20.09 23.91
N ASP A 5 -19.33 19.62 24.93
CA ASP A 5 -18.76 19.43 26.25
C ASP A 5 -17.86 18.18 26.26
N CYS A 6 -16.59 18.40 26.55
CA CYS A 6 -15.59 17.34 26.61
C CYS A 6 -14.99 17.16 28.02
N GLU A 7 -15.77 17.48 29.06
CA GLU A 7 -15.31 17.36 30.44
C GLU A 7 -14.72 15.97 30.73
N GLY A 8 -13.52 15.95 31.31
CA GLY A 8 -12.79 14.72 31.63
C GLY A 8 -12.11 14.03 30.42
N LYS A 9 -12.17 14.61 29.21
CA LYS A 9 -11.53 14.06 28.01
C LYS A 9 -10.37 14.94 27.55
N THR A 10 -9.44 14.33 26.82
CA THR A 10 -8.34 15.03 26.16
C THR A 10 -8.57 15.04 24.65
N ALA A 11 -8.53 16.23 24.03
CA ALA A 11 -8.53 16.34 22.57
C ALA A 11 -7.11 16.12 22.04
N MET A 12 -6.99 15.27 21.02
CA MET A 12 -5.73 14.97 20.35
C MET A 12 -5.96 14.82 18.84
N PRO A 13 -4.91 14.98 18.00
CA PRO A 13 -5.00 14.63 16.59
C PRO A 13 -5.38 13.15 16.40
N GLY A 14 -6.13 12.84 15.34
CA GLY A 14 -6.40 11.45 14.98
C GLY A 14 -5.13 10.70 14.58
N PHE A 15 -5.14 9.40 14.74
CA PHE A 15 -4.02 8.55 14.36
C PHE A 15 -3.81 8.53 12.85
N ILE A 16 -2.56 8.32 12.44
CA ILE A 16 -2.15 8.11 11.07
C ILE A 16 -1.64 6.68 10.95
N ASN A 17 -2.34 5.85 10.18
CA ASN A 17 -1.87 4.51 9.83
C ASN A 17 -0.88 4.62 8.66
N MET A 18 0.40 4.43 8.93
CA MET A 18 1.46 4.66 7.95
C MET A 18 1.67 3.50 6.98
N HIS A 19 1.07 2.33 7.23
CA HIS A 19 1.17 1.17 6.35
C HIS A 19 -0.07 0.28 6.49
N THR A 20 -0.73 0.00 5.36
CA THR A 20 -1.84 -0.95 5.30
C THR A 20 -2.03 -1.51 3.89
N HIS A 21 -2.71 -2.64 3.81
CA HIS A 21 -3.33 -3.22 2.62
C HIS A 21 -4.83 -3.28 2.89
N ALA A 22 -5.48 -2.12 2.82
CA ALA A 22 -6.82 -1.91 3.35
C ALA A 22 -7.85 -2.94 2.82
N ALA A 23 -7.79 -3.26 1.53
CA ALA A 23 -8.70 -4.22 0.90
C ALA A 23 -8.56 -5.65 1.47
N MET A 24 -7.38 -6.03 1.96
CA MET A 24 -7.13 -7.35 2.55
C MET A 24 -7.90 -7.59 3.86
N SER A 25 -8.60 -6.59 4.39
CA SER A 25 -9.54 -6.79 5.50
C SER A 25 -10.59 -7.87 5.21
N LEU A 26 -10.93 -8.11 3.94
CA LEU A 26 -11.81 -9.20 3.51
C LEU A 26 -11.13 -10.58 3.46
N MET A 27 -9.80 -10.62 3.52
CA MET A 27 -9.02 -11.87 3.53
C MET A 27 -8.67 -12.34 4.94
N ARG A 28 -9.13 -11.64 5.97
CA ARG A 28 -8.81 -11.97 7.37
C ARG A 28 -9.28 -13.38 7.72
N GLY A 29 -8.39 -14.17 8.32
CA GLY A 29 -8.69 -15.53 8.75
C GLY A 29 -8.66 -16.58 7.64
N THR A 30 -8.25 -16.25 6.42
CA THR A 30 -8.17 -17.21 5.31
C THR A 30 -6.96 -18.14 5.41
N GLU A 31 -5.88 -17.69 6.01
CA GLU A 31 -4.66 -18.48 6.22
C GLU A 31 -4.03 -18.09 7.56
N GLU A 32 -3.93 -19.04 8.47
CA GLU A 32 -3.38 -18.85 9.82
C GLU A 32 -2.40 -19.99 10.15
N ASP A 33 -1.49 -19.74 11.11
CA ASP A 33 -0.53 -20.72 11.64
C ASP A 33 0.42 -21.32 10.58
N VAL A 34 0.73 -20.58 9.52
CA VAL A 34 1.69 -20.97 8.48
C VAL A 34 2.90 -20.02 8.47
N VAL A 35 4.02 -20.46 7.88
CA VAL A 35 5.20 -19.61 7.71
C VAL A 35 4.94 -18.55 6.65
N PHE A 36 5.64 -17.41 6.77
CA PHE A 36 5.43 -16.26 5.89
C PHE A 36 5.51 -16.59 4.39
N SER A 37 6.47 -17.44 3.98
CA SER A 37 6.64 -17.82 2.58
C SER A 37 5.40 -18.53 1.99
N ASP A 38 4.75 -19.36 2.80
CA ASP A 38 3.56 -20.10 2.37
C ASP A 38 2.34 -19.19 2.38
N TRP A 39 2.25 -18.33 3.40
CA TRP A 39 1.21 -17.32 3.52
C TRP A 39 1.21 -16.37 2.31
N ILE A 40 2.35 -15.79 1.96
CA ILE A 40 2.42 -14.81 0.87
C ILE A 40 2.08 -15.42 -0.50
N GLN A 41 2.48 -16.67 -0.76
CA GLN A 41 2.10 -17.37 -1.99
C GLN A 41 0.60 -17.58 -2.08
N LYS A 42 -0.05 -17.92 -0.96
CA LYS A 42 -1.49 -18.09 -0.89
C LYS A 42 -2.23 -16.78 -1.13
N ILE A 43 -1.75 -15.70 -0.53
CA ILE A 43 -2.29 -14.36 -0.74
C ILE A 43 -2.18 -13.95 -2.20
N TRP A 44 -1.01 -14.11 -2.83
CA TRP A 44 -0.84 -13.81 -4.26
C TRP A 44 -1.76 -14.62 -5.17
N GLU A 45 -2.04 -15.89 -4.81
CA GLU A 45 -3.01 -16.69 -5.57
C GLU A 45 -4.44 -16.13 -5.46
N MET A 46 -4.84 -15.71 -4.27
CA MET A 46 -6.14 -15.07 -4.06
C MET A 46 -6.23 -13.72 -4.79
N GLU A 47 -5.16 -12.96 -4.77
CA GLU A 47 -5.08 -11.63 -5.39
C GLU A 47 -5.19 -11.65 -6.92
N LYS A 48 -4.95 -12.80 -7.56
CA LYS A 48 -5.20 -12.95 -9.01
C LYS A 48 -6.67 -12.77 -9.40
N SER A 49 -7.59 -12.95 -8.46
CA SER A 49 -9.03 -12.90 -8.69
C SER A 49 -9.71 -11.63 -8.15
N ILE A 50 -8.96 -10.72 -7.53
CA ILE A 50 -9.54 -9.48 -7.01
C ILE A 50 -9.87 -8.50 -8.14
N ASP A 51 -10.86 -7.65 -7.89
CA ASP A 51 -11.31 -6.59 -8.79
C ASP A 51 -11.55 -5.27 -8.03
N GLU A 52 -12.04 -4.27 -8.75
CA GLU A 52 -12.38 -2.97 -8.15
C GLU A 52 -13.45 -3.06 -7.06
N GLU A 53 -14.40 -3.97 -7.19
CA GLU A 53 -15.48 -4.14 -6.21
C GLU A 53 -14.94 -4.73 -4.91
N PHE A 54 -14.08 -5.74 -5.00
CA PHE A 54 -13.38 -6.28 -3.84
C PHE A 54 -12.59 -5.20 -3.10
N VAL A 55 -11.78 -4.41 -3.83
CA VAL A 55 -10.96 -3.35 -3.23
C VAL A 55 -11.84 -2.26 -2.60
N TYR A 56 -12.92 -1.87 -3.26
CA TYR A 56 -13.86 -0.89 -2.73
C TYR A 56 -14.47 -1.33 -1.39
N TRP A 57 -15.04 -2.53 -1.33
CA TRP A 57 -15.67 -3.01 -0.11
C TRP A 57 -14.69 -3.33 1.00
N GLY A 58 -13.54 -3.94 0.67
CA GLY A 58 -12.49 -4.22 1.64
C GLY A 58 -11.93 -2.94 2.26
N THR A 59 -11.71 -1.91 1.46
CA THR A 59 -11.30 -0.60 1.96
C THR A 59 -12.38 0.03 2.85
N LYS A 60 -13.67 -0.12 2.53
CA LYS A 60 -14.74 0.36 3.42
C LYS A 60 -14.73 -0.32 4.79
N VAL A 61 -14.51 -1.65 4.83
CA VAL A 61 -14.36 -2.38 6.09
C VAL A 61 -13.18 -1.85 6.89
N ALA A 62 -12.01 -1.70 6.26
CA ALA A 62 -10.84 -1.11 6.90
C ALA A 62 -11.11 0.30 7.43
N CYS A 63 -11.74 1.16 6.64
CA CYS A 63 -12.09 2.52 7.05
C CYS A 63 -13.03 2.53 8.26
N LEU A 64 -14.01 1.63 8.31
CA LEU A 64 -14.90 1.50 9.46
C LEU A 64 -14.13 1.17 10.75
N GLU A 65 -13.19 0.22 10.66
CA GLU A 65 -12.33 -0.13 11.80
C GLU A 65 -11.42 1.03 12.20
N MET A 66 -10.83 1.74 11.23
CA MET A 66 -10.00 2.93 11.45
C MET A 66 -10.78 4.04 12.15
N ILE A 67 -12.01 4.34 11.72
CA ILE A 67 -12.88 5.34 12.38
C ILE A 67 -13.14 4.95 13.83
N LYS A 68 -13.48 3.69 14.08
CA LYS A 68 -13.77 3.19 15.43
C LYS A 68 -12.56 3.24 16.37
N THR A 69 -11.35 3.23 15.82
CA THR A 69 -10.08 3.27 16.59
C THR A 69 -9.41 4.64 16.56
N GLY A 70 -10.05 5.66 15.95
CA GLY A 70 -9.55 7.03 15.95
C GLY A 70 -8.51 7.35 14.87
N THR A 71 -8.35 6.50 13.88
CA THR A 71 -7.48 6.75 12.72
C THR A 71 -8.18 7.64 11.71
N THR A 72 -7.53 8.71 11.26
CA THR A 72 -8.08 9.71 10.33
C THR A 72 -7.38 9.76 8.99
N THR A 73 -6.22 9.12 8.88
CA THR A 73 -5.42 9.06 7.66
C THR A 73 -4.76 7.69 7.57
N PHE A 74 -4.69 7.10 6.39
CA PHE A 74 -3.97 5.85 6.17
C PHE A 74 -3.15 5.88 4.89
N ASN A 75 -2.05 5.12 4.88
CA ASN A 75 -1.17 4.93 3.73
C ASN A 75 -1.33 3.50 3.22
N ASP A 76 -1.91 3.36 2.03
CA ASP A 76 -2.30 2.07 1.43
C ASP A 76 -1.36 1.68 0.30
N GLN A 77 -0.88 0.46 0.36
CA GLN A 77 -0.06 -0.16 -0.68
C GLN A 77 -0.85 -1.28 -1.34
N TYR A 78 -1.62 -0.94 -2.37
CA TYR A 78 -2.45 -1.93 -3.04
C TYR A 78 -2.75 -1.55 -4.50
N TRP A 79 -3.54 -2.38 -5.19
CA TRP A 79 -4.03 -2.11 -6.55
C TRP A 79 -5.38 -1.39 -6.54
N TYR A 80 -5.90 -1.06 -7.71
CA TYR A 80 -7.20 -0.39 -7.88
C TYR A 80 -7.35 0.86 -7.01
N SER A 81 -6.30 1.67 -6.95
CA SER A 81 -6.26 2.88 -6.11
C SER A 81 -7.44 3.84 -6.29
N PRO A 82 -8.10 3.97 -7.48
CA PRO A 82 -9.32 4.77 -7.59
C PRO A 82 -10.48 4.21 -6.75
N ALA A 83 -10.63 2.88 -6.66
CA ALA A 83 -11.67 2.25 -5.85
C ALA A 83 -11.41 2.45 -4.35
N ALA A 84 -10.16 2.28 -3.91
CA ALA A 84 -9.76 2.55 -2.53
C ALA A 84 -10.00 4.02 -2.13
N ARG A 85 -9.63 4.98 -3.00
CA ARG A 85 -9.87 6.42 -2.76
C ARG A 85 -11.34 6.76 -2.66
N ARG A 86 -12.17 6.24 -3.57
CA ARG A 86 -13.62 6.43 -3.53
C ARG A 86 -14.21 5.90 -2.22
N ALA A 87 -13.83 4.69 -1.82
CA ALA A 87 -14.27 4.10 -0.55
C ALA A 87 -13.89 4.97 0.65
N ALA A 88 -12.63 5.41 0.72
CA ALA A 88 -12.14 6.26 1.81
C ALA A 88 -12.83 7.63 1.85
N ALA A 89 -13.04 8.27 0.70
CA ALA A 89 -13.73 9.56 0.61
C ALA A 89 -15.17 9.46 1.12
N GLU A 90 -15.91 8.41 0.73
CA GLU A 90 -17.28 8.17 1.22
C GLU A 90 -17.33 7.88 2.73
N MET A 91 -16.29 7.30 3.29
CA MET A 91 -16.15 7.05 4.72
C MET A 91 -15.60 8.25 5.51
N GLY A 92 -15.15 9.31 4.84
CA GLY A 92 -14.63 10.53 5.46
C GLY A 92 -13.22 10.38 6.04
N ILE A 93 -12.43 9.39 5.60
CA ILE A 93 -11.03 9.20 5.96
C ILE A 93 -10.13 9.70 4.82
N ARG A 94 -8.97 10.27 5.17
CA ARG A 94 -7.98 10.73 4.20
C ARG A 94 -7.07 9.59 3.76
N PRO A 95 -7.12 9.16 2.49
CA PRO A 95 -6.23 8.14 1.97
C PRO A 95 -4.93 8.74 1.39
N VAL A 96 -3.82 8.06 1.60
CA VAL A 96 -2.65 8.08 0.73
C VAL A 96 -2.64 6.73 0.02
N VAL A 97 -2.84 6.71 -1.28
CA VAL A 97 -2.91 5.44 -2.04
C VAL A 97 -1.73 5.33 -2.98
N SER A 98 -1.34 4.12 -3.27
CA SER A 98 -0.33 3.81 -4.27
C SER A 98 -0.84 2.76 -5.24
N TYR A 99 -0.11 2.57 -6.33
CA TYR A 99 -0.13 1.35 -7.12
C TYR A 99 1.12 0.56 -6.76
N VAL A 100 0.96 -0.63 -6.19
CA VAL A 100 2.09 -1.48 -5.83
C VAL A 100 2.61 -2.21 -7.04
N ALA A 101 3.88 -1.98 -7.40
CA ALA A 101 4.55 -2.64 -8.50
C ALA A 101 5.32 -3.87 -8.04
N LEU A 102 5.25 -4.92 -8.82
CA LEU A 102 6.09 -6.11 -8.70
C LEU A 102 6.16 -6.79 -10.08
N ASP A 103 7.33 -7.25 -10.47
CA ASP A 103 7.58 -7.82 -11.79
C ASP A 103 8.26 -9.20 -11.74
N HIS A 104 8.62 -9.68 -10.54
CA HIS A 104 9.32 -10.95 -10.33
C HIS A 104 10.54 -11.14 -11.26
N ASN A 105 11.25 -10.05 -11.57
CA ASN A 105 12.38 -10.00 -12.51
C ASN A 105 12.02 -10.40 -13.95
N ASP A 106 10.78 -10.22 -14.36
CA ASP A 106 10.32 -10.38 -15.74
C ASP A 106 10.30 -9.02 -16.45
N HIS A 107 10.99 -8.91 -17.59
CA HIS A 107 11.16 -7.64 -18.31
C HIS A 107 9.85 -7.11 -18.90
N GLU A 108 8.99 -7.99 -19.45
CA GLU A 108 7.70 -7.56 -20.01
C GLU A 108 6.77 -7.08 -18.89
N ALA A 109 6.79 -7.79 -17.76
CA ALA A 109 6.07 -7.36 -16.57
C ALA A 109 6.60 -6.01 -16.05
N CYS A 110 7.91 -5.79 -16.05
CA CYS A 110 8.52 -4.52 -15.64
C CYS A 110 7.96 -3.34 -16.44
N GLU A 111 7.96 -3.41 -17.77
CA GLU A 111 7.42 -2.33 -18.62
C GLU A 111 5.94 -2.09 -18.36
N LEU A 112 5.15 -3.17 -18.22
CA LEU A 112 3.73 -3.05 -17.87
C LEU A 112 3.52 -2.38 -16.50
N GLN A 113 4.37 -2.66 -15.49
CA GLN A 113 4.26 -2.02 -14.18
C GLN A 113 4.57 -0.52 -14.26
N LYS A 114 5.57 -0.11 -15.04
CA LYS A 114 5.89 1.30 -15.28
C LYS A 114 4.69 2.06 -15.86
N GLU A 115 4.05 1.50 -16.89
CA GLU A 115 2.85 2.07 -17.49
C GLU A 115 1.70 2.20 -16.48
N LYS A 116 1.45 1.15 -15.69
CA LYS A 116 0.36 1.15 -14.69
C LYS A 116 0.57 2.17 -13.58
N ILE A 117 1.82 2.35 -13.09
CA ILE A 117 2.13 3.40 -12.11
C ILE A 117 1.87 4.78 -12.71
N ALA A 118 2.38 5.03 -13.92
CA ALA A 118 2.19 6.31 -14.60
C ALA A 118 0.69 6.61 -14.79
N GLN A 119 -0.08 5.65 -15.25
CA GLN A 119 -1.54 5.79 -15.41
C GLN A 119 -2.26 6.01 -14.08
N ALA A 120 -1.89 5.29 -13.03
CA ALA A 120 -2.48 5.47 -11.70
C ALA A 120 -2.19 6.87 -11.13
N TYR A 121 -0.98 7.38 -11.35
CA TYR A 121 -0.61 8.74 -10.98
C TYR A 121 -1.43 9.78 -11.75
N GLU A 122 -1.51 9.69 -13.08
CA GLU A 122 -2.30 10.61 -13.91
C GLU A 122 -3.79 10.62 -13.49
N ASN A 123 -4.36 9.45 -13.27
CA ASN A 123 -5.72 9.33 -12.76
C ASN A 123 -5.88 10.03 -11.41
N SER A 124 -4.87 9.97 -10.55
CA SER A 124 -4.90 10.59 -9.22
C SER A 124 -4.97 12.13 -9.28
N LEU A 125 -4.39 12.75 -10.29
CA LEU A 125 -4.36 14.22 -10.45
C LEU A 125 -5.75 14.81 -10.69
N SER A 126 -6.66 14.04 -11.26
CA SER A 126 -8.03 14.47 -11.55
C SER A 126 -8.99 14.36 -10.36
N MET A 127 -8.60 13.63 -9.30
CA MET A 127 -9.46 13.34 -8.15
C MET A 127 -9.40 14.48 -7.12
N LYS A 128 -10.58 14.95 -6.70
CA LYS A 128 -10.75 16.10 -5.77
C LYS A 128 -11.22 15.66 -4.37
N ASP A 129 -10.83 14.48 -3.95
CA ASP A 129 -11.27 13.84 -2.70
C ASP A 129 -10.38 14.15 -1.47
N GLY A 130 -9.36 14.98 -1.65
CA GLY A 130 -8.39 15.31 -0.61
C GLY A 130 -7.37 14.20 -0.31
N GLY A 131 -7.44 13.07 -1.02
CA GLY A 131 -6.44 12.01 -0.92
C GLY A 131 -5.14 12.36 -1.64
N MET A 132 -4.08 11.65 -1.29
CA MET A 132 -2.75 11.80 -1.90
C MET A 132 -2.37 10.51 -2.64
N PHE A 133 -1.42 10.63 -3.57
CA PHE A 133 -0.81 9.50 -4.26
C PHE A 133 0.64 9.34 -3.80
N ALA A 134 1.07 8.09 -3.59
CA ALA A 134 2.44 7.69 -3.38
C ALA A 134 2.86 6.69 -4.45
N THR A 135 4.15 6.60 -4.76
CA THR A 135 4.65 5.48 -5.55
C THR A 135 4.96 4.29 -4.65
N ALA A 136 4.87 3.09 -5.20
CA ALA A 136 5.22 1.89 -4.46
C ALA A 136 5.81 0.81 -5.37
N PHE A 137 6.78 0.08 -4.85
CA PHE A 137 7.07 -1.28 -5.27
C PHE A 137 6.95 -2.21 -4.05
N HIS A 138 6.74 -3.50 -4.30
CA HIS A 138 6.39 -4.40 -3.21
C HIS A 138 7.57 -4.61 -2.25
N ALA A 139 8.61 -5.31 -2.67
CA ALA A 139 9.80 -5.61 -1.87
C ALA A 139 10.96 -6.01 -2.80
N ILE A 140 12.19 -6.05 -2.28
CA ILE A 140 13.38 -6.42 -3.06
C ILE A 140 13.34 -7.85 -3.62
N TYR A 141 12.62 -8.76 -2.98
CA TYR A 141 12.52 -10.16 -3.41
C TYR A 141 11.47 -10.39 -4.51
N SER A 142 10.65 -9.41 -4.83
CA SER A 142 9.56 -9.51 -5.81
C SER A 142 9.65 -8.46 -6.91
N THR A 143 10.66 -7.59 -6.86
CA THR A 143 10.79 -6.44 -7.76
C THR A 143 12.21 -6.39 -8.31
N SER A 144 12.37 -6.26 -9.62
CA SER A 144 13.67 -6.11 -10.25
C SER A 144 14.34 -4.79 -9.88
N GLU A 145 15.67 -4.78 -9.90
CA GLU A 145 16.46 -3.55 -9.69
C GLU A 145 16.06 -2.46 -10.70
N GLU A 146 15.83 -2.84 -11.95
CA GLU A 146 15.37 -1.92 -13.00
C GLU A 146 14.08 -1.20 -12.59
N LEU A 147 13.09 -1.95 -12.13
CA LEU A 147 11.80 -1.38 -11.71
C LEU A 147 11.94 -0.54 -10.45
N MET A 148 12.73 -0.98 -9.46
CA MET A 148 12.99 -0.22 -8.24
C MET A 148 13.64 1.14 -8.53
N LEU A 149 14.64 1.18 -9.40
CA LEU A 149 15.31 2.42 -9.82
C LEU A 149 14.34 3.33 -10.56
N TRP A 150 13.57 2.80 -11.50
CA TRP A 150 12.58 3.57 -12.24
C TRP A 150 11.51 4.19 -11.32
N VAL A 151 10.95 3.41 -10.38
CA VAL A 151 9.96 3.89 -9.41
C VAL A 151 10.55 4.98 -8.52
N SER A 152 11.81 4.83 -8.09
CA SER A 152 12.51 5.82 -7.28
C SER A 152 12.70 7.14 -8.04
N ASP A 153 13.08 7.08 -9.31
CA ASP A 153 13.24 8.27 -10.15
C ASP A 153 11.89 8.91 -10.51
N PHE A 154 10.86 8.10 -10.73
CA PHE A 154 9.48 8.59 -10.89
C PHE A 154 9.01 9.35 -9.63
N ALA A 155 9.28 8.80 -8.44
CA ALA A 155 8.97 9.45 -7.17
C ALA A 155 9.66 10.81 -7.05
N LYS A 156 10.96 10.88 -7.33
CA LYS A 156 11.73 12.12 -7.32
C LYS A 156 11.19 13.15 -8.31
N LYS A 157 10.96 12.72 -9.57
CA LYS A 157 10.46 13.57 -10.65
C LYS A 157 9.13 14.24 -10.31
N HIS A 158 8.23 13.51 -9.66
CA HIS A 158 6.88 13.96 -9.33
C HIS A 158 6.71 14.41 -7.88
N ASN A 159 7.81 14.47 -7.09
CA ASN A 159 7.81 14.82 -5.67
C ASN A 159 6.83 13.96 -4.84
N LEU A 160 6.83 12.65 -5.11
CA LEU A 160 5.99 11.68 -4.43
C LEU A 160 6.77 10.99 -3.30
N LYS A 161 6.02 10.42 -2.35
CA LYS A 161 6.59 9.52 -1.35
C LYS A 161 6.72 8.12 -1.96
N LEU A 162 7.75 7.38 -1.52
CA LEU A 162 7.96 5.99 -1.85
C LEU A 162 7.51 5.11 -0.69
N HIS A 163 6.70 4.10 -0.99
CA HIS A 163 6.15 3.15 -0.03
C HIS A 163 6.58 1.74 -0.42
N ILE A 164 7.26 1.02 0.48
CA ILE A 164 7.82 -0.31 0.23
C ILE A 164 7.73 -1.18 1.48
N HIS A 165 7.83 -2.51 1.31
CA HIS A 165 8.24 -3.41 2.38
C HIS A 165 9.77 -3.50 2.39
N LEU A 166 10.37 -3.46 3.57
CA LEU A 166 11.81 -3.42 3.70
C LEU A 166 12.27 -4.19 4.94
N SER A 167 13.16 -5.16 4.75
CA SER A 167 13.70 -6.00 5.84
C SER A 167 12.60 -6.73 6.63
N GLU A 168 11.57 -7.22 5.94
CA GLU A 168 10.39 -7.84 6.53
C GLU A 168 10.71 -9.19 7.18
N THR A 169 11.62 -9.96 6.58
CA THR A 169 12.03 -11.27 7.08
C THR A 169 13.54 -11.38 7.21
N GLU A 170 13.99 -12.27 8.11
CA GLU A 170 15.41 -12.62 8.22
C GLU A 170 15.95 -13.20 6.90
N LYS A 171 15.11 -13.96 6.19
CA LYS A 171 15.47 -14.52 4.89
C LYS A 171 15.75 -13.40 3.87
N GLU A 172 14.91 -12.40 3.76
CA GLU A 172 15.11 -11.25 2.87
C GLU A 172 16.46 -10.56 3.15
N VAL A 173 16.75 -10.31 4.42
CA VAL A 173 18.01 -9.68 4.83
C VAL A 173 19.22 -10.55 4.49
N ASN A 174 19.14 -11.85 4.71
CA ASN A 174 20.25 -12.76 4.42
C ASN A 174 20.45 -12.95 2.92
N ASP A 175 19.39 -13.12 2.14
CA ASP A 175 19.43 -13.20 0.69
C ASP A 175 20.05 -11.93 0.07
N CYS A 176 19.69 -10.75 0.58
CA CYS A 176 20.25 -9.48 0.14
C CYS A 176 21.77 -9.41 0.41
N LYS A 177 22.20 -9.79 1.62
CA LYS A 177 23.63 -9.82 1.97
C LYS A 177 24.43 -10.78 1.09
N GLU A 178 23.87 -11.94 0.79
CA GLU A 178 24.50 -12.94 -0.07
C GLU A 178 24.62 -12.41 -1.51
N LEU A 179 23.54 -11.84 -2.04
CA LEU A 179 23.48 -11.34 -3.42
C LEU A 179 24.41 -10.14 -3.65
N HIS A 180 24.49 -9.22 -2.70
CA HIS A 180 25.22 -7.95 -2.85
C HIS A 180 26.57 -7.90 -2.10
N GLY A 181 26.98 -9.00 -1.48
CA GLY A 181 28.31 -9.10 -0.84
C GLY A 181 28.43 -8.36 0.49
N GLY A 182 27.33 -8.24 1.24
CA GLY A 182 27.33 -7.74 2.61
C GLY A 182 26.27 -6.70 3.01
N PRO A 183 25.82 -5.79 2.11
CA PRO A 183 24.78 -4.80 2.46
C PRO A 183 23.46 -5.44 2.85
N THR A 184 22.75 -4.78 3.77
CA THR A 184 21.35 -5.11 4.08
C THR A 184 20.40 -4.38 3.13
N PRO A 185 19.09 -4.73 3.09
CA PRO A 185 18.13 -3.99 2.26
C PRO A 185 18.03 -2.48 2.60
N VAL A 186 18.49 -2.08 3.79
CA VAL A 186 18.46 -0.68 4.25
C VAL A 186 19.69 0.11 3.75
N GLU A 187 20.78 -0.57 3.43
CA GLU A 187 22.05 0.03 2.96
C GLU A 187 22.10 0.12 1.44
#